data_5f0ac9bbfb1e6bc7c15234e3e698157a
#
_entry.id   5f0ac9bbfb1e6bc7c15234e3e698157a
#
_cell.length_a   1.000
_cell.length_b   1.000
_cell.length_c   1.000
_cell.angle_alpha   90.00
_cell.angle_beta   90.00
_cell.angle_gamma   90.00
#
_symmetry.space_group_name_H-M   'P 1'
#
loop_
_entity.id
_entity.type
_entity.pdbx_description
1 polymer ?
#
loop_
_entity_poly.entity_id
_entity_poly.type
_entity_poly.pdbx_seq_one_letter_code
_entity_poly.pdbx_strand_id
1 'polypeptide(L)'
;FLVDELFELFDLNPRDYFNYKKKEIHCKYFWDDKTKFTAFSENKKFLKEVKNKFKVEESVVNKYLKKAKIKYDLTEKIFLKKSLHRFSSFLNIETIKALFNLNIFQINRTLNEVNSDELKNKYLIQIFDRYATYNGSSPYKTPGMMTLIQHLENHFGTFIPHGGMYEITNAIFNLAKHVGV
;
A
#
# COMPACT_ATOMS: atom_id res chain seq x y z
N PHE A 1 8.88 1.19 -9.31
CA PHE A 1 8.85 2.52 -9.89
C PHE A 1 9.82 3.50 -9.22
N LEU A 2 9.96 3.57 -7.89
CA LEU A 2 11.03 4.40 -7.26
C LEU A 2 12.43 3.94 -7.69
N VAL A 3 12.65 2.64 -7.82
CA VAL A 3 13.93 2.10 -8.33
C VAL A 3 14.09 2.42 -9.81
N ASP A 4 13.01 2.30 -10.60
CA ASP A 4 13.05 2.63 -12.03
C ASP A 4 13.38 4.13 -12.24
N GLU A 5 12.73 5.03 -11.47
CA GLU A 5 13.00 6.48 -11.49
C GLU A 5 14.47 6.80 -11.20
N LEU A 6 15.15 6.02 -10.33
CA LEU A 6 16.57 6.22 -10.03
C LEU A 6 17.45 6.00 -11.27
N PHE A 7 17.16 4.99 -12.10
CA PHE A 7 17.88 4.73 -13.34
C PHE A 7 17.56 5.78 -14.42
N GLU A 8 16.29 6.21 -14.49
CA GLU A 8 15.83 7.24 -15.41
C GLU A 8 16.52 8.60 -15.18
N LEU A 9 16.94 8.91 -13.93
CA LEU A 9 17.72 10.11 -13.63
C LEU A 9 19.08 10.17 -14.37
N PHE A 10 19.57 9.02 -14.83
CA PHE A 10 20.83 8.89 -15.57
C PHE A 10 20.62 8.47 -17.02
N ASP A 11 19.40 8.61 -17.56
CA ASP A 11 19.02 8.20 -18.90
C ASP A 11 19.27 6.70 -19.19
N LEU A 12 19.19 5.85 -18.16
CA LEU A 12 19.44 4.42 -18.24
C LEU A 12 18.13 3.64 -18.15
N ASN A 13 18.05 2.53 -18.91
CA ASN A 13 16.92 1.62 -18.82
C ASN A 13 17.12 0.66 -17.63
N PRO A 14 16.24 0.70 -16.61
CA PRO A 14 16.35 -0.18 -15.45
C PRO A 14 16.31 -1.67 -15.80
N ARG A 15 15.69 -2.04 -16.95
CA ARG A 15 15.56 -3.45 -17.38
C ARG A 15 16.89 -4.06 -17.85
N ASP A 16 17.90 -3.25 -18.13
CA ASP A 16 19.24 -3.73 -18.45
C ASP A 16 20.02 -4.15 -17.20
N TYR A 17 19.55 -3.70 -16.02
CA TYR A 17 20.20 -3.97 -14.73
C TYR A 17 19.48 -5.05 -13.93
N PHE A 18 18.14 -5.05 -13.90
CA PHE A 18 17.35 -6.08 -13.24
C PHE A 18 15.94 -6.17 -13.79
N ASN A 19 15.34 -7.36 -13.64
CA ASN A 19 13.95 -7.59 -14.02
C ASN A 19 13.14 -8.07 -12.84
N TYR A 20 11.84 -7.79 -12.84
CA TYR A 20 10.91 -8.24 -11.83
C TYR A 20 9.59 -8.69 -12.43
N LYS A 21 8.85 -9.48 -11.67
CA LYS A 21 7.50 -9.89 -12.05
C LYS A 21 6.49 -9.51 -10.99
N LYS A 22 5.30 -9.12 -11.44
CA LYS A 22 4.15 -8.90 -10.58
C LYS A 22 3.61 -10.24 -10.10
N LYS A 23 3.30 -10.35 -8.80
CA LYS A 23 2.70 -11.54 -8.22
C LYS A 23 1.18 -11.52 -8.41
N GLU A 24 0.60 -12.67 -8.74
CA GLU A 24 -0.85 -12.82 -8.84
C GLU A 24 -1.51 -12.96 -7.46
N ILE A 25 -0.76 -13.40 -6.48
CA ILE A 25 -1.19 -13.59 -5.09
C ILE A 25 -0.28 -12.75 -4.20
N HIS A 26 -0.88 -11.82 -3.46
CA HIS A 26 -0.18 -11.01 -2.47
C HIS A 26 0.17 -11.82 -1.24
N CYS A 27 -0.83 -12.51 -0.68
CA CYS A 27 -0.71 -13.24 0.57
C CYS A 27 -1.71 -14.40 0.63
N LYS A 28 -1.35 -15.42 1.40
CA LYS A 28 -2.27 -16.50 1.80
C LYS A 28 -2.42 -16.45 3.32
N TYR A 29 -3.65 -16.50 3.80
CA TYR A 29 -3.98 -16.46 5.21
C TYR A 29 -4.52 -17.81 5.66
N PHE A 30 -4.14 -18.19 6.88
CA PHE A 30 -4.54 -19.45 7.52
C PHE A 30 -4.92 -19.15 8.96
N TRP A 31 -6.06 -19.68 9.42
CA TRP A 31 -6.54 -19.54 10.78
C TRP A 31 -6.68 -20.91 11.45
N ASP A 32 -6.68 -20.93 12.77
CA ASP A 32 -6.76 -22.16 13.59
C ASP A 32 -8.07 -22.93 13.35
N ASP A 33 -9.14 -22.23 12.97
CA ASP A 33 -10.43 -22.82 12.58
C ASP A 33 -10.41 -23.45 11.18
N LYS A 34 -9.22 -23.63 10.60
CA LYS A 34 -8.98 -24.18 9.25
C LYS A 34 -9.46 -23.28 8.10
N THR A 35 -9.93 -22.07 8.38
CA THR A 35 -10.26 -21.10 7.34
C THR A 35 -9.01 -20.74 6.57
N LYS A 36 -9.10 -20.72 5.24
CA LYS A 36 -8.01 -20.32 4.32
C LYS A 36 -8.53 -19.25 3.38
N PHE A 37 -7.72 -18.23 3.15
CA PHE A 37 -8.04 -17.14 2.22
C PHE A 37 -6.83 -16.79 1.37
N THR A 38 -7.08 -16.53 0.09
CA THR A 38 -6.05 -16.10 -0.88
C THR A 38 -6.32 -14.66 -1.29
N ALA A 39 -5.41 -13.76 -0.93
CA ALA A 39 -5.46 -12.37 -1.36
C ALA A 39 -4.85 -12.24 -2.76
N PHE A 40 -5.70 -12.19 -3.77
CA PHE A 40 -5.30 -12.00 -5.16
C PHE A 40 -4.97 -10.54 -5.45
N SER A 41 -4.00 -10.29 -6.32
CA SER A 41 -3.63 -8.94 -6.77
C SER A 41 -4.66 -8.33 -7.73
N GLU A 42 -5.43 -9.16 -8.42
CA GLU A 42 -6.55 -8.72 -9.24
C GLU A 42 -7.77 -8.44 -8.36
N ASN A 43 -8.24 -7.18 -8.36
CA ASN A 43 -9.33 -6.75 -7.48
C ASN A 43 -10.61 -7.57 -7.65
N LYS A 44 -10.98 -7.93 -8.88
CA LYS A 44 -12.17 -8.75 -9.13
C LYS A 44 -12.04 -10.13 -8.48
N LYS A 45 -10.89 -10.78 -8.59
CA LYS A 45 -10.62 -12.08 -7.95
C LYS A 45 -10.62 -11.96 -6.42
N PHE A 46 -10.01 -10.89 -5.89
CA PHE A 46 -10.00 -10.60 -4.46
C PHE A 46 -11.43 -10.46 -3.90
N LEU A 47 -12.26 -9.60 -4.51
CA LEU A 47 -13.64 -9.39 -4.07
C LEU A 47 -14.48 -10.66 -4.14
N LYS A 48 -14.34 -11.44 -5.21
CA LYS A 48 -15.01 -12.73 -5.37
C LYS A 48 -14.59 -13.73 -4.28
N GLU A 49 -13.29 -13.79 -3.95
CA GLU A 49 -12.79 -14.66 -2.89
C GLU A 49 -13.31 -14.23 -1.51
N VAL A 50 -13.38 -12.93 -1.22
CA VAL A 50 -14.01 -12.38 -0.01
C VAL A 50 -15.48 -12.83 0.08
N LYS A 51 -16.26 -12.64 -0.96
CA LYS A 51 -17.65 -13.04 -0.98
C LYS A 51 -17.82 -14.55 -0.77
N ASN A 52 -17.00 -15.35 -1.43
CA ASN A 52 -17.06 -16.81 -1.33
C ASN A 52 -16.70 -17.32 0.07
N LYS A 53 -15.62 -16.80 0.65
CA LYS A 53 -15.06 -17.30 1.91
C LYS A 53 -15.71 -16.69 3.15
N PHE A 54 -15.96 -15.40 3.13
CA PHE A 54 -16.40 -14.66 4.31
C PHE A 54 -17.89 -14.24 4.25
N LYS A 55 -18.56 -14.49 3.11
CA LYS A 55 -19.98 -14.11 2.89
C LYS A 55 -20.21 -12.60 3.06
N VAL A 56 -19.18 -11.79 2.78
CA VAL A 56 -19.28 -10.33 2.77
C VAL A 56 -19.52 -9.86 1.34
N GLU A 57 -20.47 -8.94 1.16
CA GLU A 57 -20.80 -8.41 -0.15
C GLU A 57 -19.64 -7.59 -0.75
N GLU A 58 -19.35 -7.78 -2.03
CA GLU A 58 -18.26 -7.13 -2.75
C GLU A 58 -18.34 -5.60 -2.66
N SER A 59 -19.55 -5.05 -2.61
CA SER A 59 -19.79 -3.60 -2.49
C SER A 59 -19.21 -3.00 -1.22
N VAL A 60 -19.28 -3.73 -0.10
CA VAL A 60 -18.74 -3.28 1.20
C VAL A 60 -17.23 -3.11 1.11
N VAL A 61 -16.55 -4.15 0.63
CA VAL A 61 -15.09 -4.12 0.51
C VAL A 61 -14.65 -3.12 -0.56
N ASN A 62 -15.34 -3.06 -1.68
CA ASN A 62 -15.03 -2.10 -2.74
C ASN A 62 -15.16 -0.64 -2.27
N LYS A 63 -16.17 -0.34 -1.44
CA LYS A 63 -16.35 0.98 -0.81
C LYS A 63 -15.17 1.31 0.10
N TYR A 64 -14.73 0.35 0.93
CA TYR A 64 -13.56 0.49 1.80
C TYR A 64 -12.28 0.76 0.99
N LEU A 65 -12.02 -0.03 -0.06
CA LEU A 65 -10.86 0.15 -0.94
C LEU A 65 -10.86 1.52 -1.66
N LYS A 66 -12.04 1.99 -2.09
CA LYS A 66 -12.17 3.34 -2.70
C LYS A 66 -11.83 4.45 -1.72
N LYS A 67 -12.24 4.35 -0.45
CA LYS A 67 -11.89 5.33 0.58
C LYS A 67 -10.38 5.38 0.84
N ALA A 68 -9.73 4.22 0.87
CA ALA A 68 -8.29 4.14 1.01
C ALA A 68 -7.56 4.78 -0.17
N LYS A 69 -8.06 4.58 -1.40
CA LYS A 69 -7.55 5.28 -2.59
C LYS A 69 -7.66 6.80 -2.45
N ILE A 70 -8.81 7.31 -2.02
CA ILE A 70 -9.00 8.76 -1.83
C ILE A 70 -7.98 9.32 -0.81
N LYS A 71 -7.77 8.61 0.31
CA LYS A 71 -6.74 9.00 1.30
C LYS A 71 -5.34 9.03 0.67
N TYR A 72 -5.01 8.02 -0.12
CA TYR A 72 -3.73 7.94 -0.82
C TYR A 72 -3.56 9.11 -1.79
N ASP A 73 -4.53 9.34 -2.68
CA ASP A 73 -4.48 10.40 -3.70
C ASP A 73 -4.31 11.80 -3.08
N LEU A 74 -4.91 12.03 -1.89
CA LEU A 74 -4.80 13.29 -1.16
C LEU A 74 -3.42 13.46 -0.49
N THR A 75 -2.76 12.36 -0.14
CA THR A 75 -1.51 12.38 0.64
C THR A 75 -0.25 12.18 -0.19
N GLU A 76 -0.33 11.48 -1.32
CA GLU A 76 0.81 11.14 -2.16
C GLU A 76 1.66 12.36 -2.51
N LYS A 77 1.03 13.41 -3.01
CA LYS A 77 1.72 14.64 -3.46
C LYS A 77 2.37 15.42 -2.32
N ILE A 78 1.86 15.28 -1.11
CA ILE A 78 2.33 16.02 0.07
C ILE A 78 3.43 15.23 0.78
N PHE A 79 3.15 13.94 1.08
CA PHE A 79 3.98 13.14 1.97
C PHE A 79 5.01 12.27 1.26
N LEU A 80 4.76 11.87 0.00
CA LEU A 80 5.67 11.00 -0.73
C LEU A 80 6.56 11.75 -1.74
N LYS A 81 6.07 12.85 -2.30
CA LYS A 81 6.79 13.58 -3.36
C LYS A 81 7.43 14.90 -2.90
N LYS A 82 7.25 15.31 -1.64
CA LYS A 82 7.83 16.55 -1.10
C LYS A 82 8.54 16.31 0.23
N SER A 83 9.58 17.11 0.46
CA SER A 83 10.26 17.11 1.76
C SER A 83 9.36 17.77 2.81
N LEU A 84 9.07 17.06 3.89
CA LEU A 84 8.29 17.56 5.04
C LEU A 84 9.07 18.54 5.92
N HIS A 85 10.39 18.65 5.73
CA HIS A 85 11.25 19.55 6.50
C HIS A 85 11.20 21.01 6.01
N ARG A 86 10.59 21.29 4.85
CA ARG A 86 10.46 22.63 4.29
C ARG A 86 9.06 23.17 4.51
N PHE A 87 8.95 24.31 5.21
CA PHE A 87 7.66 24.96 5.48
C PHE A 87 6.89 25.32 4.19
N SER A 88 7.62 25.68 3.13
CA SER A 88 7.04 25.94 1.80
C SER A 88 6.33 24.73 1.19
N SER A 89 6.66 23.51 1.61
CA SER A 89 5.97 22.30 1.16
C SER A 89 4.51 22.23 1.62
N PHE A 90 4.16 22.96 2.65
CA PHE A 90 2.79 23.01 3.20
C PHE A 90 1.95 24.17 2.64
N LEU A 91 2.58 25.15 1.99
CA LEU A 91 1.90 26.32 1.41
C LEU A 91 1.52 26.04 -0.06
N ASN A 92 0.62 25.09 -0.26
CA ASN A 92 0.11 24.75 -1.60
C ASN A 92 -1.35 24.32 -1.56
N ILE A 93 -1.99 24.34 -2.72
CA ILE A 93 -3.42 24.00 -2.89
C ILE A 93 -3.73 22.57 -2.42
N GLU A 94 -2.81 21.63 -2.59
CA GLU A 94 -2.98 20.23 -2.16
C GLU A 94 -3.07 20.14 -0.64
N THR A 95 -2.25 20.89 0.09
CA THR A 95 -2.31 20.93 1.56
C THR A 95 -3.61 21.58 2.03
N ILE A 96 -4.06 22.65 1.39
CA ILE A 96 -5.34 23.27 1.69
C ILE A 96 -6.49 22.28 1.47
N LYS A 97 -6.50 21.56 0.34
CA LYS A 97 -7.48 20.50 0.07
C LYS A 97 -7.45 19.40 1.12
N ALA A 98 -6.26 18.98 1.57
CA ALA A 98 -6.12 17.99 2.62
C ALA A 98 -6.67 18.47 3.96
N LEU A 99 -6.43 19.75 4.32
CA LEU A 99 -6.98 20.37 5.54
C LEU A 99 -8.52 20.40 5.53
N PHE A 100 -9.15 20.73 4.41
CA PHE A 100 -10.61 20.68 4.27
C PHE A 100 -11.18 19.27 4.33
N ASN A 101 -10.35 18.23 4.14
CA ASN A 101 -10.75 16.84 4.13
C ASN A 101 -10.23 16.04 5.35
N LEU A 102 -9.87 16.71 6.45
CA LEU A 102 -9.32 16.06 7.65
C LEU A 102 -10.19 14.90 8.17
N ASN A 103 -11.51 15.02 8.07
CA ASN A 103 -12.43 13.95 8.49
C ASN A 103 -12.24 12.65 7.70
N ILE A 104 -11.79 12.74 6.44
CA ILE A 104 -11.51 11.57 5.60
C ILE A 104 -10.33 10.77 6.16
N PHE A 105 -9.35 11.46 6.75
CA PHE A 105 -8.14 10.81 7.27
C PHE A 105 -8.37 10.01 8.55
N GLN A 106 -9.45 10.28 9.29
CA GLN A 106 -9.80 9.54 10.51
C GLN A 106 -8.61 9.43 11.51
N ILE A 107 -7.86 10.53 11.66
CA ILE A 107 -6.64 10.56 12.51
C ILE A 107 -6.92 10.34 13.99
N ASN A 108 -8.14 10.67 14.44
CA ASN A 108 -8.59 10.52 15.82
C ASN A 108 -9.10 9.08 16.14
N ARG A 109 -8.99 8.17 15.19
CA ARG A 109 -9.39 6.78 15.30
C ARG A 109 -8.21 5.87 15.03
N THR A 110 -8.23 4.69 15.62
CA THR A 110 -7.22 3.66 15.32
C THR A 110 -7.55 2.92 14.01
N LEU A 111 -6.54 2.28 13.42
CA LEU A 111 -6.71 1.43 12.24
C LEU A 111 -7.74 0.32 12.48
N ASN A 112 -7.64 -0.35 13.65
CA ASN A 112 -8.58 -1.41 14.02
C ASN A 112 -10.02 -0.90 14.17
N GLU A 113 -10.25 0.27 14.78
CA GLU A 113 -11.60 0.86 14.90
C GLU A 113 -12.21 1.15 13.52
N VAL A 114 -11.41 1.71 12.60
CA VAL A 114 -11.88 1.97 11.23
C VAL A 114 -12.21 0.68 10.50
N ASN A 115 -11.32 -0.33 10.57
CA ASN A 115 -11.51 -1.62 9.94
C ASN A 115 -12.74 -2.35 10.51
N SER A 116 -12.92 -2.30 11.84
CA SER A 116 -14.04 -2.92 12.53
C SER A 116 -15.39 -2.34 12.10
N ASP A 117 -15.48 -1.02 12.02
CA ASP A 117 -16.73 -0.34 11.64
C ASP A 117 -17.09 -0.53 10.17
N GLU A 118 -16.09 -0.53 9.29
CA GLU A 118 -16.35 -0.57 7.86
C GLU A 118 -16.51 -1.99 7.31
N LEU A 119 -15.78 -2.96 7.87
CA LEU A 119 -15.75 -4.32 7.32
C LEU A 119 -16.66 -5.31 8.06
N LYS A 120 -16.85 -5.14 9.37
CA LYS A 120 -17.75 -5.93 10.23
C LYS A 120 -17.56 -7.45 10.11
N ASN A 121 -16.37 -7.91 9.78
CA ASN A 121 -16.01 -9.32 9.64
C ASN A 121 -14.63 -9.56 10.24
N LYS A 122 -14.54 -10.50 11.20
CA LYS A 122 -13.32 -10.75 11.97
C LYS A 122 -12.09 -11.07 11.11
N TYR A 123 -12.27 -11.80 10.03
CA TYR A 123 -11.16 -12.19 9.14
C TYR A 123 -10.69 -11.01 8.31
N LEU A 124 -11.62 -10.24 7.75
CA LEU A 124 -11.25 -9.04 7.00
C LEU A 124 -10.58 -7.99 7.89
N ILE A 125 -11.08 -7.80 9.12
CA ILE A 125 -10.45 -6.90 10.09
C ILE A 125 -8.99 -7.29 10.31
N GLN A 126 -8.71 -8.56 10.58
CA GLN A 126 -7.33 -9.05 10.76
C GLN A 126 -6.47 -8.89 9.49
N ILE A 127 -7.03 -9.18 8.31
CA ILE A 127 -6.34 -9.00 7.04
C ILE A 127 -5.90 -7.54 6.87
N PHE A 128 -6.78 -6.59 7.15
CA PHE A 128 -6.49 -5.17 6.96
C PHE A 128 -5.74 -4.54 8.14
N ASP A 129 -5.85 -5.09 9.34
CA ASP A 129 -5.04 -4.71 10.50
C ASP A 129 -3.55 -5.04 10.31
N ARG A 130 -3.23 -6.08 9.52
CA ARG A 130 -1.86 -6.43 9.16
C ARG A 130 -1.08 -5.22 8.60
N TYR A 131 -1.74 -4.28 7.96
CA TYR A 131 -1.06 -3.13 7.37
C TYR A 131 -0.41 -2.20 8.41
N ALA A 132 -0.75 -2.30 9.70
CA ALA A 132 -0.02 -1.63 10.77
C ALA A 132 1.44 -2.06 10.87
N THR A 133 1.77 -3.30 10.43
CA THR A 133 3.14 -3.84 10.47
C THR A 133 4.10 -3.08 9.54
N TYR A 134 3.60 -2.39 8.51
CA TYR A 134 4.44 -1.54 7.66
C TYR A 134 5.10 -0.39 8.43
N ASN A 135 4.50 0.04 9.54
CA ASN A 135 5.04 1.06 10.44
C ASN A 135 5.61 0.46 11.74
N GLY A 136 5.73 -0.88 11.83
CA GLY A 136 6.16 -1.54 13.06
C GLY A 136 5.25 -1.27 14.27
N SER A 137 3.96 -1.01 14.03
CA SER A 137 3.00 -0.59 15.04
C SER A 137 1.85 -1.59 15.20
N SER A 138 1.15 -1.48 16.32
CA SER A 138 -0.09 -2.23 16.59
C SER A 138 -1.28 -1.53 15.90
N PRO A 139 -2.23 -2.27 15.28
CA PRO A 139 -3.43 -1.68 14.67
C PRO A 139 -4.32 -0.94 15.68
N TYR A 140 -4.22 -1.25 16.96
CA TYR A 140 -4.91 -0.58 18.06
C TYR A 140 -4.28 0.76 18.49
N LYS A 141 -3.11 1.10 17.93
CA LYS A 141 -2.39 2.36 18.18
C LYS A 141 -2.09 3.12 16.89
N THR A 142 -2.13 2.46 15.76
CA THR A 142 -1.90 3.05 14.43
C THR A 142 -3.08 3.94 14.06
N PRO A 143 -2.86 5.19 13.61
CA PRO A 143 -3.95 6.08 13.16
C PRO A 143 -4.73 5.50 11.98
N GLY A 144 -6.04 5.76 11.94
CA GLY A 144 -6.96 5.26 10.91
C GLY A 144 -6.63 5.74 9.49
N MET A 145 -5.89 6.83 9.34
CA MET A 145 -5.39 7.26 8.04
C MET A 145 -4.52 6.19 7.36
N MET A 146 -3.86 5.32 8.13
CA MET A 146 -2.98 4.26 7.62
C MET A 146 -3.72 3.17 6.84
N THR A 147 -5.05 3.20 6.79
CA THR A 147 -5.82 2.41 5.82
C THR A 147 -5.41 2.69 4.38
N LEU A 148 -4.75 3.83 4.09
CA LEU A 148 -4.20 4.13 2.76
C LEU A 148 -3.10 3.17 2.32
N ILE A 149 -2.35 2.56 3.27
CA ILE A 149 -1.21 1.67 2.95
C ILE A 149 -1.68 0.46 2.13
N GLN A 150 -2.84 -0.09 2.45
CA GLN A 150 -3.38 -1.21 1.68
C GLN A 150 -3.61 -0.85 0.19
N HIS A 151 -3.79 0.44 -0.14
CA HIS A 151 -3.92 0.87 -1.52
C HIS A 151 -2.62 0.63 -2.31
N LEU A 152 -1.45 0.80 -1.68
CA LEU A 152 -0.16 0.52 -2.32
C LEU A 152 -0.09 -0.94 -2.79
N GLU A 153 -0.45 -1.89 -1.92
CA GLU A 153 -0.41 -3.31 -2.26
C GLU A 153 -1.51 -3.69 -3.27
N ASN A 154 -2.75 -3.26 -3.05
CA ASN A 154 -3.88 -3.68 -3.88
C ASN A 154 -3.95 -2.98 -5.24
N HIS A 155 -3.46 -1.74 -5.35
CA HIS A 155 -3.49 -0.98 -6.62
C HIS A 155 -2.22 -1.19 -7.43
N PHE A 156 -1.07 -0.94 -6.85
CA PHE A 156 0.20 -1.11 -7.56
C PHE A 156 0.60 -2.57 -7.70
N GLY A 157 0.34 -3.36 -6.67
CA GLY A 157 0.66 -4.77 -6.63
C GLY A 157 1.94 -5.08 -5.87
N THR A 158 2.23 -6.37 -5.77
CA THR A 158 3.45 -6.90 -5.15
C THR A 158 4.36 -7.44 -6.24
N PHE A 159 5.63 -7.05 -6.21
CA PHE A 159 6.63 -7.43 -7.21
C PHE A 159 7.77 -8.18 -6.56
N ILE A 160 8.37 -9.10 -7.30
CA ILE A 160 9.57 -9.83 -6.88
C ILE A 160 10.58 -9.76 -8.02
N PRO A 161 11.81 -9.27 -7.77
CA PRO A 161 12.90 -9.34 -8.72
C PRO A 161 13.23 -10.78 -9.09
N HIS A 162 13.62 -11.01 -10.34
CA HIS A 162 14.20 -12.28 -10.76
C HIS A 162 15.55 -12.44 -10.03
N GLY A 163 15.80 -13.58 -9.44
CA GLY A 163 16.99 -13.82 -8.61
C GLY A 163 16.83 -13.42 -7.13
N GLY A 164 15.70 -12.77 -6.76
CA GLY A 164 15.38 -12.38 -5.38
C GLY A 164 15.64 -10.91 -5.07
N MET A 165 15.37 -10.51 -3.81
CA MET A 165 15.42 -9.10 -3.40
C MET A 165 16.83 -8.49 -3.45
N TYR A 166 17.88 -9.31 -3.36
CA TYR A 166 19.27 -8.85 -3.43
C TYR A 166 19.63 -8.24 -4.80
N GLU A 167 18.90 -8.62 -5.86
CA GLU A 167 19.11 -8.07 -7.20
C GLU A 167 18.87 -6.54 -7.26
N ILE A 168 18.01 -6.00 -6.41
CA ILE A 168 17.84 -4.54 -6.29
C ILE A 168 19.16 -3.91 -5.80
N THR A 169 19.80 -4.50 -4.79
CA THR A 169 21.08 -4.01 -4.27
C THR A 169 22.17 -4.09 -5.34
N ASN A 170 22.25 -5.22 -6.05
CA ASN A 170 23.21 -5.40 -7.14
C ASN A 170 22.99 -4.38 -8.26
N ALA A 171 21.74 -4.13 -8.64
CA ALA A 171 21.40 -3.17 -9.69
C ALA A 171 21.83 -1.75 -9.30
N ILE A 172 21.53 -1.30 -8.07
CA ILE A 172 21.93 0.02 -7.58
C ILE A 172 23.46 0.12 -7.47
N PHE A 173 24.14 -0.94 -7.01
CA PHE A 173 25.60 -0.98 -6.95
C PHE A 173 26.24 -0.86 -8.34
N ASN A 174 25.69 -1.57 -9.32
CA ASN A 174 26.18 -1.48 -10.70
C ASN A 174 25.89 -0.10 -11.32
N LEU A 175 24.74 0.51 -10.99
CA LEU A 175 24.46 1.90 -11.37
C LEU A 175 25.51 2.86 -10.77
N ALA A 176 25.80 2.74 -9.47
CA ALA A 176 26.80 3.58 -8.81
C ALA A 176 28.17 3.49 -9.50
N LYS A 177 28.63 2.26 -9.80
CA LYS A 177 29.87 2.06 -10.58
C LYS A 177 29.82 2.70 -11.98
N HIS A 178 28.68 2.59 -12.65
CA HIS A 178 28.50 3.14 -13.99
C HIS A 178 28.64 4.67 -14.00
N VAL A 179 28.14 5.34 -12.97
CA VAL A 179 28.21 6.81 -12.84
C VAL A 179 29.46 7.30 -12.11
N GLY A 180 30.39 6.42 -11.78
CA GLY A 180 31.72 6.77 -11.26
C GLY A 180 31.79 6.95 -9.75
N VAL A 181 30.86 6.36 -9.00
CA VAL A 181 30.86 6.32 -7.52
C VAL A 181 31.67 5.12 -7.01
#